data_19ba39ed45821361772dc1c08847d268
#
_entry.id   19ba39ed45821361772dc1c08847d268
#
_cell.length_a   1.000
_cell.length_b   1.000
_cell.length_c   1.000
_cell.angle_alpha   90.00
_cell.angle_beta   90.00
_cell.angle_gamma   90.00
#
_symmetry.space_group_name_H-M   'P 1'
#
loop_
_entity.id
_entity.type
_entity.pdbx_description
1 polymer ?
#
loop_
_entity_poly.entity_id
_entity_poly.type
_entity_poly.pdbx_seq_one_letter_code
_entity_poly.pdbx_strand_id
1 'polypeptide(L)'
;MHFMLNLFSIGFVSIKLLLYVFWKIDAFYSQKRLTCADLYGIVCVAKKVIQNKGSEIMRKKLLTNGNVFKRTDGRWGGVVWYMDEQGERKRKSFSGTTKQEANKKITAYIAEFEKAIEDTDESKKLLKDSLQNWLETVKFPSVEQTSYDRLEGTARCQIYPLLGDKVVGDITPADVKAMLNHWMYLGRSYSLVKKAYVLLNEYYRNLYVEERIHKNPMDNVEMMKKANFLSAQGKEDLPECETIEVFTDEELEKFKAEAFRTHSTGNRVYQQAGAYILMLNTGLRIGELLGLLNSDIDLENKTMTIRQAVKLVDQRDGTKLIGGKVKKVGKTKTTTSKRVVPLNSTAIEMIYDLRKE
;
A
#
# COMPACT_ATOMS: atom_id res chain seq x y z
N MET A 1 29.58 -16.65 25.96
CA MET A 1 30.33 -15.49 26.48
C MET A 1 30.76 -14.49 25.41
N HIS A 2 30.90 -14.88 24.15
CA HIS A 2 31.25 -13.96 23.04
C HIS A 2 30.08 -13.09 22.52
N PHE A 3 28.85 -13.40 22.88
CA PHE A 3 27.64 -12.64 22.45
C PHE A 3 27.34 -11.41 23.33
N MET A 4 27.94 -11.33 24.51
CA MET A 4 27.75 -10.22 25.48
C MET A 4 28.64 -9.00 25.19
N LEU A 5 29.76 -9.15 24.48
CA LEU A 5 30.70 -8.05 24.26
C LEU A 5 30.32 -7.07 23.14
N ASN A 6 29.35 -7.44 22.27
CA ASN A 6 28.86 -6.55 21.21
C ASN A 6 27.68 -5.64 21.60
N LEU A 7 27.16 -5.78 22.84
CA LEU A 7 26.07 -4.93 23.36
C LEU A 7 26.57 -3.65 24.06
N PHE A 8 27.87 -3.55 24.35
CA PHE A 8 28.46 -2.41 25.02
C PHE A 8 28.91 -1.26 24.11
N SER A 9 28.88 -1.43 22.79
CA SER A 9 29.27 -0.38 21.83
C SER A 9 28.13 0.52 21.35
N ILE A 10 26.89 0.29 21.82
CA ILE A 10 25.73 1.12 21.47
C ILE A 10 25.40 1.99 22.68
N GLY A 11 25.77 3.27 22.59
CA GLY A 11 25.65 4.26 23.63
C GLY A 11 24.26 4.39 24.25
N PHE A 12 24.26 4.50 25.58
CA PHE A 12 23.16 4.96 26.45
C PHE A 12 21.73 4.46 26.16
N VAL A 13 21.52 3.17 26.25
CA VAL A 13 20.18 2.61 26.54
C VAL A 13 19.97 2.69 28.05
N SER A 14 18.88 3.34 28.49
CA SER A 14 18.57 3.51 29.91
C SER A 14 18.66 2.16 30.64
N ILE A 15 19.51 2.08 31.66
CA ILE A 15 19.73 0.92 32.54
C ILE A 15 18.40 0.31 33.02
N LYS A 16 17.36 1.13 33.22
CA LYS A 16 16.01 0.68 33.57
C LYS A 16 15.35 -0.22 32.52
N LEU A 17 15.63 -0.03 31.23
CA LEU A 17 15.04 -0.85 30.17
C LEU A 17 15.78 -2.19 30.07
N LEU A 18 17.10 -2.19 30.24
CA LEU A 18 17.89 -3.43 30.35
C LEU A 18 17.48 -4.25 31.58
N LEU A 19 17.30 -3.62 32.72
CA LEU A 19 16.83 -4.28 33.94
C LEU A 19 15.39 -4.81 33.79
N TYR A 20 14.50 -4.11 33.11
CA TYR A 20 13.14 -4.57 32.82
C TYR A 20 13.12 -5.79 31.88
N VAL A 21 13.96 -5.80 30.85
CA VAL A 21 14.10 -6.95 29.92
C VAL A 21 14.73 -8.13 30.65
N PHE A 22 15.76 -7.91 31.47
CA PHE A 22 16.37 -8.95 32.31
C PHE A 22 15.38 -9.52 33.33
N TRP A 23 14.61 -8.66 34.01
CA TRP A 23 13.60 -9.11 34.99
C TRP A 23 12.47 -9.91 34.32
N LYS A 24 12.04 -9.53 33.11
CA LYS A 24 11.08 -10.33 32.34
C LYS A 24 11.64 -11.65 31.84
N ILE A 25 12.92 -11.71 31.49
CA ILE A 25 13.60 -12.95 31.07
C ILE A 25 13.73 -13.89 32.29
N ASP A 26 14.12 -13.40 33.45
CA ASP A 26 14.23 -14.21 34.68
C ASP A 26 12.85 -14.71 35.17
N ALA A 27 11.83 -13.86 35.13
CA ALA A 27 10.45 -14.26 35.49
C ALA A 27 9.88 -15.32 34.52
N PHE A 28 10.34 -15.35 33.26
CA PHE A 28 9.92 -16.33 32.25
C PHE A 28 10.71 -17.64 32.32
N TYR A 29 11.97 -17.58 32.74
CA TYR A 29 12.85 -18.75 32.88
C TYR A 29 12.38 -19.71 34.01
N SER A 30 11.65 -19.17 34.98
CA SER A 30 11.16 -19.97 36.11
C SER A 30 9.93 -20.85 35.80
N GLN A 31 9.28 -20.69 34.64
CA GLN A 31 8.01 -21.38 34.35
C GLN A 31 7.89 -22.13 33.01
N LYS A 32 8.74 -21.95 31.96
CA LYS A 32 8.63 -22.74 30.73
C LYS A 32 9.97 -22.78 29.94
N ARG A 33 10.27 -23.95 29.33
CA ARG A 33 11.37 -24.11 28.38
C ARG A 33 11.08 -23.27 27.12
N LEU A 34 11.88 -22.22 26.89
CA LEU A 34 11.82 -21.39 25.69
C LEU A 34 12.38 -22.15 24.48
N THR A 35 11.67 -22.07 23.36
CA THR A 35 12.16 -22.55 22.07
C THR A 35 13.02 -21.47 21.39
N CYS A 36 13.88 -21.87 20.43
CA CYS A 36 14.67 -20.89 19.62
C CYS A 36 13.78 -19.87 18.90
N ALA A 37 12.53 -20.21 18.56
CA ALA A 37 11.57 -19.31 17.92
C ALA A 37 11.11 -18.18 18.87
N ASP A 38 10.95 -18.48 20.15
CA ASP A 38 10.54 -17.49 21.15
C ASP A 38 11.65 -16.46 21.42
N LEU A 39 12.92 -16.93 21.44
CA LEU A 39 14.09 -16.06 21.56
C LEU A 39 14.24 -15.15 20.32
N TYR A 40 13.97 -15.65 19.12
CA TYR A 40 14.00 -14.86 17.90
C TYR A 40 12.89 -13.80 17.88
N GLY A 41 11.70 -14.13 18.36
CA GLY A 41 10.59 -13.19 18.55
C GLY A 41 10.94 -12.04 19.51
N ILE A 42 11.54 -12.35 20.67
CA ILE A 42 11.96 -11.36 21.66
C ILE A 42 13.07 -10.45 21.10
N VAL A 43 14.04 -11.02 20.39
CA VAL A 43 15.12 -10.25 19.73
C VAL A 43 14.58 -9.34 18.62
N CYS A 44 13.59 -9.80 17.84
CA CYS A 44 12.93 -8.98 16.82
C CYS A 44 12.11 -7.84 17.43
N VAL A 45 11.39 -8.08 18.52
CA VAL A 45 10.65 -7.02 19.24
C VAL A 45 11.62 -6.03 19.89
N ALA A 46 12.70 -6.51 20.53
CA ALA A 46 13.74 -5.65 21.09
C ALA A 46 14.44 -4.83 19.99
N LYS A 47 14.77 -5.41 18.83
CA LYS A 47 15.31 -4.68 17.68
C LYS A 47 14.33 -3.63 17.15
N LYS A 48 13.02 -3.93 17.04
CA LYS A 48 12.00 -2.95 16.64
C LYS A 48 11.87 -1.80 17.67
N VAL A 49 11.92 -2.10 18.96
CA VAL A 49 11.85 -1.08 20.01
C VAL A 49 13.13 -0.23 20.07
N ILE A 50 14.29 -0.83 19.79
CA ILE A 50 15.59 -0.12 19.71
C ILE A 50 15.66 0.70 18.42
N GLN A 51 15.18 0.20 17.28
CA GLN A 51 15.10 0.96 16.03
C GLN A 51 14.08 2.12 16.11
N ASN A 52 12.96 1.96 16.83
CA ASN A 52 12.03 3.06 17.09
C ASN A 52 12.49 4.05 18.17
N LYS A 53 13.52 3.75 18.96
CA LYS A 53 14.16 4.70 19.91
C LYS A 53 15.55 5.14 19.50
N GLY A 54 16.07 4.64 18.37
CA GLY A 54 17.28 5.10 17.76
C GLY A 54 17.04 6.45 17.07
N SER A 55 17.29 7.53 17.81
CA SER A 55 17.31 8.92 17.33
C SER A 55 16.04 9.36 16.57
N GLU A 56 14.96 9.66 17.27
CA GLU A 56 14.20 10.85 16.93
C GLU A 56 15.16 12.05 17.11
N ILE A 57 15.98 12.30 16.12
CA ILE A 57 16.50 13.66 15.90
C ILE A 57 15.27 14.43 15.48
N MET A 58 14.63 15.09 16.48
CA MET A 58 13.50 15.95 16.19
C MET A 58 14.00 17.06 15.28
N ARG A 59 13.45 17.15 14.07
CA ARG A 59 13.86 18.18 13.11
C ARG A 59 13.44 19.53 13.62
N LYS A 60 14.26 20.54 13.33
CA LYS A 60 13.90 21.93 13.62
C LYS A 60 12.54 22.23 13.01
N LYS A 61 11.58 22.69 13.81
CA LYS A 61 10.20 22.99 13.39
C LYS A 61 9.88 24.43 13.74
N LEU A 62 9.38 25.21 12.77
CA LEU A 62 8.84 26.54 13.06
C LEU A 62 7.55 26.43 13.90
N LEU A 63 7.50 27.13 15.02
CA LEU A 63 6.35 27.18 15.90
C LEU A 63 5.49 28.42 15.66
N THR A 64 6.05 29.46 15.05
CA THR A 64 5.33 30.72 14.74
C THR A 64 5.85 31.33 13.43
N ASN A 65 4.98 32.00 12.69
CA ASN A 65 5.32 32.75 11.47
C ASN A 65 6.00 34.10 11.76
N GLY A 66 6.46 34.29 13.00
CA GLY A 66 7.08 35.52 13.44
C GLY A 66 6.09 36.55 13.96
N ASN A 67 6.45 37.24 15.06
CA ASN A 67 5.68 38.31 15.62
C ASN A 67 6.53 39.58 15.67
N VAL A 68 5.99 40.71 15.22
CA VAL A 68 6.68 42.01 15.18
C VAL A 68 6.02 42.96 16.16
N PHE A 69 6.83 43.60 17.01
CA PHE A 69 6.39 44.52 18.06
C PHE A 69 7.32 45.73 18.14
N LYS A 70 6.78 46.83 18.63
CA LYS A 70 7.57 48.04 18.89
C LYS A 70 8.22 47.93 20.28
N ARG A 71 9.52 48.15 20.35
CA ARG A 71 10.29 48.12 21.59
C ARG A 71 10.24 49.46 22.31
N THR A 72 10.54 49.48 23.60
CA THR A 72 10.59 50.70 24.44
C THR A 72 11.65 51.71 23.99
N ASP A 73 12.68 51.21 23.28
CA ASP A 73 13.76 52.07 22.71
C ASP A 73 13.38 52.68 21.34
N GLY A 74 12.11 52.56 20.94
CA GLY A 74 11.58 53.10 19.68
C GLY A 74 11.83 52.27 18.44
N ARG A 75 12.69 51.23 18.52
CA ARG A 75 12.99 50.30 17.44
C ARG A 75 11.91 49.22 17.30
N TRP A 76 11.89 48.55 16.16
CA TRP A 76 11.04 47.41 15.94
C TRP A 76 11.77 46.11 16.22
N GLY A 77 11.16 45.24 17.03
CA GLY A 77 11.62 43.90 17.32
C GLY A 77 10.79 42.87 16.63
N GLY A 78 11.37 41.71 16.34
CA GLY A 78 10.66 40.55 15.84
C GLY A 78 11.17 39.28 16.49
N VAL A 79 10.32 38.29 16.67
CA VAL A 79 10.65 37.00 17.29
C VAL A 79 10.03 35.89 16.48
N VAL A 80 10.85 34.88 16.17
CA VAL A 80 10.45 33.60 15.61
C VAL A 80 10.76 32.52 16.61
N TRP A 81 9.76 31.69 16.91
CA TRP A 81 9.93 30.53 17.77
C TRP A 81 10.08 29.28 16.91
N TYR A 82 11.03 28.44 17.26
CA TYR A 82 11.27 27.15 16.61
C TYR A 82 11.62 26.08 17.63
N MET A 83 11.42 24.83 17.29
CA MET A 83 11.88 23.68 18.04
C MET A 83 13.20 23.21 17.42
N ASP A 84 14.21 22.94 18.23
CA ASP A 84 15.50 22.43 17.75
C ASP A 84 15.49 20.91 17.58
N GLU A 85 16.64 20.34 17.17
CA GLU A 85 16.83 18.89 16.97
C GLU A 85 16.74 18.07 18.27
N GLN A 86 16.84 18.71 19.41
CA GLN A 86 16.70 18.12 20.74
C GLN A 86 15.26 18.19 21.28
N GLY A 87 14.34 18.83 20.51
CA GLY A 87 12.96 19.05 20.95
C GLY A 87 12.80 20.22 21.92
N GLU A 88 13.81 21.07 22.06
CA GLU A 88 13.73 22.24 22.90
C GLU A 88 13.17 23.44 22.13
N ARG A 89 12.31 24.21 22.81
CA ARG A 89 11.73 25.43 22.25
C ARG A 89 12.74 26.58 22.32
N LYS A 90 13.21 27.04 21.17
CA LYS A 90 14.14 28.17 21.02
C LYS A 90 13.52 29.34 20.30
N ARG A 91 14.08 30.54 20.53
CA ARG A 91 13.65 31.76 19.86
C ARG A 91 14.79 32.42 19.11
N LYS A 92 14.52 32.96 17.94
CA LYS A 92 15.39 33.87 17.21
C LYS A 92 14.77 35.27 17.22
N SER A 93 15.55 36.24 17.69
CA SER A 93 15.10 37.63 17.78
C SER A 93 15.74 38.47 16.67
N PHE A 94 14.97 39.39 16.13
CA PHE A 94 15.36 40.31 15.06
C PHE A 94 15.12 41.74 15.51
N SER A 95 15.88 42.70 14.98
CA SER A 95 15.68 44.13 15.21
C SER A 95 15.77 44.90 13.92
N GLY A 96 14.97 45.96 13.80
CA GLY A 96 14.96 46.89 12.67
C GLY A 96 14.59 48.30 13.08
N THR A 97 15.00 49.30 12.31
CA THR A 97 14.61 50.71 12.48
C THR A 97 13.16 50.93 12.11
N THR A 98 12.66 50.17 11.14
CA THR A 98 11.26 50.22 10.67
C THR A 98 10.57 48.87 10.83
N LYS A 99 9.24 48.87 10.88
CA LYS A 99 8.41 47.67 10.90
C LYS A 99 8.66 46.79 9.65
N GLN A 100 8.85 47.44 8.49
CA GLN A 100 9.11 46.74 7.23
C GLN A 100 10.44 46.03 7.24
N GLU A 101 11.50 46.65 7.80
CA GLU A 101 12.84 46.04 7.93
C GLU A 101 12.79 44.79 8.84
N ALA A 102 12.11 44.90 10.00
CA ALA A 102 11.95 43.78 10.90
C ALA A 102 11.19 42.61 10.25
N ASN A 103 10.11 42.90 9.53
CA ASN A 103 9.35 41.91 8.75
C ASN A 103 10.21 41.25 7.67
N LYS A 104 10.98 42.03 6.89
CA LYS A 104 11.85 41.52 5.83
C LYS A 104 12.88 40.54 6.38
N LYS A 105 13.48 40.85 7.55
CA LYS A 105 14.44 39.96 8.23
C LYS A 105 13.78 38.67 8.73
N ILE A 106 12.55 38.75 9.24
CA ILE A 106 11.79 37.58 9.68
C ILE A 106 11.44 36.69 8.48
N THR A 107 10.90 37.26 7.40
CA THR A 107 10.54 36.54 6.18
C THR A 107 11.75 35.88 5.55
N ALA A 108 12.90 36.58 5.49
CA ALA A 108 14.15 36.02 4.97
C ALA A 108 14.62 34.83 5.84
N TYR A 109 14.56 34.96 7.16
CA TYR A 109 14.94 33.88 8.06
C TYR A 109 14.01 32.67 7.96
N ILE A 110 12.69 32.91 7.85
CA ILE A 110 11.70 31.84 7.65
C ILE A 110 11.99 31.11 6.34
N ALA A 111 12.23 31.83 5.25
CA ALA A 111 12.56 31.25 3.95
C ALA A 111 13.89 30.45 3.99
N GLU A 112 14.92 30.97 4.67
CA GLU A 112 16.19 30.27 4.89
C GLU A 112 16.00 29.01 5.76
N PHE A 113 15.20 29.13 6.82
CA PHE A 113 14.86 28.03 7.71
C PHE A 113 14.06 26.94 6.98
N GLU A 114 13.07 27.30 6.19
CA GLU A 114 12.29 26.38 5.35
C GLU A 114 13.19 25.71 4.31
N LYS A 115 14.09 26.47 3.66
CA LYS A 115 15.04 25.90 2.70
C LYS A 115 16.04 24.94 3.35
N ALA A 116 16.53 25.22 4.56
CA ALA A 116 17.42 24.32 5.31
C ALA A 116 16.71 23.03 5.74
N ILE A 117 15.39 23.10 5.94
CA ILE A 117 14.54 21.94 6.25
C ILE A 117 14.17 21.18 4.96
N GLU A 118 14.00 21.83 3.82
CA GLU A 118 13.75 21.21 2.51
C GLU A 118 14.89 20.29 2.04
N ASP A 119 16.05 20.37 2.67
CA ASP A 119 17.24 19.55 2.37
C ASP A 119 17.21 18.14 3.00
N THR A 120 16.01 17.53 3.13
CA THR A 120 15.96 16.13 3.53
C THR A 120 16.46 15.26 2.36
N ASP A 121 17.23 14.22 2.67
CA ASP A 121 17.75 13.27 1.69
C ASP A 121 16.63 12.68 0.81
N GLU A 122 15.42 12.53 1.34
CA GLU A 122 14.26 12.01 0.60
C GLU A 122 13.65 13.03 -0.38
N SER A 123 13.61 14.31 0.01
CA SER A 123 13.05 15.35 -0.85
C SER A 123 13.87 15.58 -2.13
N LYS A 124 15.15 15.18 -2.12
CA LYS A 124 16.09 15.29 -3.25
C LYS A 124 16.07 14.09 -4.19
N LYS A 125 15.43 12.97 -3.80
CA LYS A 125 15.36 11.77 -4.63
C LYS A 125 14.36 11.92 -5.77
N LEU A 126 14.59 11.19 -6.85
CA LEU A 126 13.60 11.07 -7.91
C LEU A 126 12.37 10.30 -7.38
N LEU A 127 11.18 10.70 -7.83
CA LEU A 127 9.94 10.07 -7.38
C LEU A 127 9.94 8.56 -7.64
N LYS A 128 10.44 8.12 -8.81
CA LYS A 128 10.49 6.69 -9.14
C LYS A 128 11.30 5.89 -8.13
N ASP A 129 12.45 6.41 -7.70
CA ASP A 129 13.35 5.70 -6.79
C ASP A 129 12.79 5.71 -5.36
N SER A 130 12.27 6.84 -4.91
CA SER A 130 11.69 6.99 -3.59
C SER A 130 10.38 6.22 -3.43
N LEU A 131 9.46 6.31 -4.40
CA LEU A 131 8.20 5.57 -4.38
C LEU A 131 8.44 4.06 -4.50
N GLN A 132 9.41 3.62 -5.33
CA GLN A 132 9.77 2.20 -5.42
C GLN A 132 10.32 1.68 -4.09
N ASN A 133 11.24 2.41 -3.47
CA ASN A 133 11.78 2.06 -2.17
C ASN A 133 10.68 1.99 -1.09
N TRP A 134 9.74 2.94 -1.09
CA TRP A 134 8.59 2.92 -0.18
C TRP A 134 7.67 1.72 -0.42
N LEU A 135 7.40 1.39 -1.68
CA LEU A 135 6.64 0.18 -2.02
C LEU A 135 7.32 -1.08 -1.48
N GLU A 136 8.64 -1.20 -1.62
CA GLU A 136 9.41 -2.36 -1.19
C GLU A 136 9.53 -2.46 0.34
N THR A 137 9.74 -1.35 1.02
CA THR A 137 10.01 -1.34 2.46
C THR A 137 8.74 -1.29 3.30
N VAL A 138 7.70 -0.59 2.84
CA VAL A 138 6.47 -0.35 3.60
C VAL A 138 5.33 -1.25 3.12
N LYS A 139 5.11 -1.32 1.79
CA LYS A 139 3.96 -2.05 1.23
C LYS A 139 4.21 -3.53 1.09
N PHE A 140 5.35 -3.95 0.57
CA PHE A 140 5.64 -5.37 0.33
C PHE A 140 5.45 -6.24 1.58
N PRO A 141 5.95 -5.87 2.78
CA PRO A 141 5.75 -6.66 3.99
C PRO A 141 4.33 -6.55 4.58
N SER A 142 3.53 -5.55 4.18
CA SER A 142 2.24 -5.24 4.81
C SER A 142 1.01 -5.73 4.04
N VAL A 143 1.16 -6.06 2.75
CA VAL A 143 0.04 -6.46 1.90
C VAL A 143 0.29 -7.81 1.23
N GLU A 144 -0.78 -8.47 0.78
CA GLU A 144 -0.64 -9.68 -0.05
C GLU A 144 0.06 -9.36 -1.38
N GLN A 145 0.83 -10.30 -1.90
CA GLN A 145 1.62 -10.16 -3.13
C GLN A 145 0.77 -9.67 -4.31
N THR A 146 -0.46 -10.19 -4.49
CA THR A 146 -1.38 -9.71 -5.55
C THR A 146 -1.73 -8.23 -5.43
N SER A 147 -1.80 -7.71 -4.20
CA SER A 147 -2.05 -6.30 -3.94
C SER A 147 -0.80 -5.47 -4.21
N TYR A 148 0.36 -5.97 -3.79
CA TYR A 148 1.65 -5.34 -4.08
C TYR A 148 1.90 -5.23 -5.59
N ASP A 149 1.73 -6.33 -6.35
CA ASP A 149 1.90 -6.35 -7.81
C ASP A 149 1.01 -5.31 -8.51
N ARG A 150 -0.20 -5.10 -7.97
CA ARG A 150 -1.14 -4.08 -8.47
C ARG A 150 -0.67 -2.66 -8.16
N LEU A 151 -0.14 -2.41 -6.95
CA LEU A 151 0.38 -1.09 -6.56
C LEU A 151 1.62 -0.74 -7.39
N GLU A 152 2.56 -1.67 -7.52
CA GLU A 152 3.76 -1.48 -8.33
C GLU A 152 3.41 -1.28 -9.82
N GLY A 153 2.48 -2.09 -10.36
CA GLY A 153 1.97 -1.91 -11.71
C GLY A 153 1.33 -0.52 -11.92
N THR A 154 0.60 -0.01 -10.92
CA THR A 154 0.03 1.34 -10.93
C THR A 154 1.14 2.40 -10.95
N ALA A 155 2.15 2.26 -10.10
CA ALA A 155 3.30 3.18 -10.09
C ALA A 155 4.00 3.20 -11.45
N ARG A 156 4.36 2.03 -11.96
CA ARG A 156 5.12 1.87 -13.21
C ARG A 156 4.36 2.36 -14.44
N CYS A 157 3.05 2.08 -14.53
CA CYS A 157 2.28 2.37 -15.74
C CYS A 157 1.60 3.74 -15.74
N GLN A 158 1.29 4.30 -14.55
CA GLN A 158 0.52 5.53 -14.46
C GLN A 158 1.27 6.71 -13.84
N ILE A 159 2.23 6.46 -12.96
CA ILE A 159 2.93 7.53 -12.22
C ILE A 159 4.29 7.82 -12.84
N TYR A 160 5.14 6.79 -12.98
CA TYR A 160 6.52 6.98 -13.44
C TYR A 160 6.65 7.63 -14.82
N PRO A 161 5.79 7.36 -15.84
CA PRO A 161 5.93 7.99 -17.15
C PRO A 161 5.78 9.50 -17.14
N LEU A 162 5.10 10.08 -16.16
CA LEU A 162 4.79 11.52 -16.10
C LEU A 162 5.48 12.24 -14.95
N LEU A 163 5.70 11.58 -13.83
CA LEU A 163 6.24 12.18 -12.62
C LEU A 163 7.53 11.50 -12.13
N GLY A 164 7.89 10.33 -12.64
CA GLY A 164 8.97 9.49 -12.10
C GLY A 164 10.34 10.17 -12.08
N ASP A 165 10.64 10.99 -13.08
CA ASP A 165 11.92 11.68 -13.20
C ASP A 165 11.94 13.06 -12.51
N LYS A 166 10.84 13.46 -11.87
CA LYS A 166 10.79 14.65 -11.01
C LYS A 166 11.31 14.33 -9.62
N VAL A 167 11.92 15.31 -8.99
CA VAL A 167 12.35 15.25 -7.60
C VAL A 167 11.14 15.30 -6.69
N VAL A 168 11.12 14.48 -5.65
CA VAL A 168 9.96 14.35 -4.72
C VAL A 168 9.54 15.70 -4.14
N GLY A 169 10.49 16.53 -3.73
CA GLY A 169 10.25 17.85 -3.13
C GLY A 169 9.74 18.90 -4.12
N ASP A 170 10.02 18.73 -5.42
CA ASP A 170 9.66 19.68 -6.46
C ASP A 170 8.28 19.42 -7.08
N ILE A 171 7.66 18.28 -6.74
CA ILE A 171 6.34 17.94 -7.27
C ILE A 171 5.29 18.84 -6.62
N THR A 172 4.56 19.54 -7.48
CA THR A 172 3.51 20.47 -7.09
C THR A 172 2.10 19.88 -7.24
N PRO A 173 1.08 20.44 -6.58
CA PRO A 173 -0.32 20.07 -6.83
C PRO A 173 -0.72 20.19 -8.31
N ALA A 174 -0.13 21.13 -9.04
CA ALA A 174 -0.39 21.32 -10.46
C ALA A 174 0.14 20.14 -11.30
N ASP A 175 1.33 19.61 -10.96
CA ASP A 175 1.90 18.44 -11.63
C ASP A 175 1.01 17.20 -11.45
N VAL A 176 0.51 16.98 -10.23
CA VAL A 176 -0.39 15.86 -9.95
C VAL A 176 -1.71 16.01 -10.72
N LYS A 177 -2.31 17.21 -10.71
CA LYS A 177 -3.53 17.49 -11.48
C LYS A 177 -3.29 17.29 -12.99
N ALA A 178 -2.15 17.73 -13.51
CA ALA A 178 -1.78 17.52 -14.90
C ALA A 178 -1.68 16.03 -15.25
N MET A 179 -1.07 15.21 -14.38
CA MET A 179 -1.00 13.76 -14.58
C MET A 179 -2.40 13.12 -14.59
N LEU A 180 -3.27 13.47 -13.64
CA LEU A 180 -4.63 12.91 -13.56
C LEU A 180 -5.44 13.29 -14.81
N ASN A 181 -5.37 14.54 -15.25
CA ASN A 181 -6.02 15.03 -16.46
C ASN A 181 -5.47 14.37 -17.72
N HIS A 182 -4.14 14.17 -17.82
CA HIS A 182 -3.54 13.46 -18.95
C HIS A 182 -4.17 12.08 -19.17
N TRP A 183 -4.29 11.27 -18.11
CA TRP A 183 -4.91 9.95 -18.21
C TRP A 183 -6.41 10.02 -18.53
N MET A 184 -7.10 11.04 -18.01
CA MET A 184 -8.50 11.29 -18.34
C MET A 184 -8.68 11.61 -19.83
N TYR A 185 -7.92 12.53 -20.38
CA TYR A 185 -8.00 12.90 -21.80
C TYR A 185 -7.55 11.77 -22.74
N LEU A 186 -6.67 10.88 -22.29
CA LEU A 186 -6.36 9.64 -23.02
C LEU A 186 -7.48 8.57 -22.96
N GLY A 187 -8.64 8.91 -22.42
CA GLY A 187 -9.79 8.01 -22.37
C GLY A 187 -9.67 6.85 -21.37
N ARG A 188 -8.69 6.92 -20.43
CA ARG A 188 -8.52 5.88 -19.42
C ARG A 188 -9.69 5.87 -18.44
N SER A 189 -9.97 4.69 -17.86
CA SER A 189 -11.10 4.54 -16.93
C SER A 189 -10.90 5.33 -15.64
N TYR A 190 -11.99 5.83 -15.07
CA TYR A 190 -12.00 6.49 -13.78
C TYR A 190 -11.30 5.67 -12.67
N SER A 191 -11.57 4.36 -12.65
CA SER A 191 -10.96 3.44 -11.68
C SER A 191 -9.43 3.39 -11.78
N LEU A 192 -8.88 3.46 -13.00
CA LEU A 192 -7.43 3.48 -13.23
C LEU A 192 -6.80 4.77 -12.68
N VAL A 193 -7.40 5.92 -13.03
CA VAL A 193 -6.90 7.24 -12.58
C VAL A 193 -7.03 7.38 -11.07
N LYS A 194 -8.14 6.91 -10.50
CA LYS A 194 -8.35 6.89 -9.04
C LYS A 194 -7.30 6.05 -8.30
N LYS A 195 -6.86 4.92 -8.86
CA LYS A 195 -5.80 4.09 -8.26
C LYS A 195 -4.47 4.84 -8.18
N ALA A 196 -4.09 5.58 -9.23
CA ALA A 196 -2.88 6.39 -9.22
C ALA A 196 -2.97 7.51 -8.18
N TYR A 197 -4.11 8.20 -8.10
CA TYR A 197 -4.36 9.22 -7.09
C TYR A 197 -4.25 8.66 -5.66
N VAL A 198 -4.91 7.53 -5.37
CA VAL A 198 -4.90 6.92 -4.03
C VAL A 198 -3.48 6.50 -3.64
N LEU A 199 -2.72 5.92 -4.57
CA LEU A 199 -1.34 5.50 -4.32
C LEU A 199 -0.43 6.69 -3.99
N LEU A 200 -0.48 7.77 -4.78
CA LEU A 200 0.28 8.98 -4.52
C LEU A 200 -0.13 9.64 -3.20
N ASN A 201 -1.43 9.70 -2.93
CA ASN A 201 -1.93 10.30 -1.69
C ASN A 201 -1.44 9.53 -0.46
N GLU A 202 -1.46 8.21 -0.51
CA GLU A 202 -0.95 7.38 0.59
C GLU A 202 0.57 7.53 0.77
N TYR A 203 1.32 7.55 -0.34
CA TYR A 203 2.76 7.74 -0.33
C TYR A 203 3.16 9.10 0.27
N TYR A 204 2.62 10.20 -0.25
CA TYR A 204 2.95 11.53 0.22
C TYR A 204 2.48 11.80 1.65
N ARG A 205 1.31 11.26 2.03
CA ARG A 205 0.83 11.31 3.41
C ARG A 205 1.79 10.58 4.36
N ASN A 206 2.31 9.42 3.97
CA ASN A 206 3.29 8.69 4.78
C ASN A 206 4.58 9.50 4.95
N LEU A 207 5.14 10.04 3.86
CA LEU A 207 6.33 10.89 3.93
C LEU A 207 6.11 12.13 4.80
N TYR A 208 4.93 12.74 4.72
CA TYR A 208 4.58 13.92 5.51
C TYR A 208 4.46 13.58 7.01
N VAL A 209 3.79 12.47 7.36
CA VAL A 209 3.65 12.00 8.74
C VAL A 209 5.02 11.59 9.33
N GLU A 210 5.90 11.00 8.52
CA GLU A 210 7.28 10.67 8.92
C GLU A 210 8.22 11.89 8.88
N GLU A 211 7.69 13.09 8.64
CA GLU A 211 8.44 14.34 8.55
C GLU A 211 9.59 14.30 7.51
N ARG A 212 9.47 13.46 6.47
CA ARG A 212 10.45 13.32 5.38
C ARG A 212 10.25 14.35 4.27
N ILE A 213 9.11 15.01 4.26
CA ILE A 213 8.78 16.17 3.42
C ILE A 213 8.00 17.19 4.24
N HIS A 214 8.09 18.47 3.87
CA HIS A 214 7.43 19.57 4.61
C HIS A 214 6.06 19.95 4.06
N LYS A 215 5.86 19.75 2.77
CA LYS A 215 4.62 20.06 2.07
C LYS A 215 4.13 18.79 1.40
N ASN A 216 2.88 18.48 1.63
CA ASN A 216 2.23 17.39 0.93
C ASN A 216 1.56 17.95 -0.33
N PRO A 217 2.04 17.62 -1.54
CA PRO A 217 1.44 18.13 -2.77
C PRO A 217 -0.01 17.65 -2.99
N MET A 218 -0.43 16.63 -2.24
CA MET A 218 -1.79 16.07 -2.36
C MET A 218 -2.86 16.85 -1.58
N ASP A 219 -2.48 17.72 -0.61
CA ASP A 219 -3.44 18.43 0.26
C ASP A 219 -4.40 19.33 -0.53
N ASN A 220 -3.98 19.82 -1.70
CA ASN A 220 -4.80 20.69 -2.57
C ASN A 220 -5.19 19.99 -3.89
N VAL A 221 -5.16 18.66 -3.92
CA VAL A 221 -5.57 17.86 -5.08
C VAL A 221 -6.78 17.03 -4.70
N GLU A 222 -7.91 17.34 -5.29
CA GLU A 222 -9.13 16.56 -5.16
C GLU A 222 -9.32 15.68 -6.39
N MET A 223 -9.73 14.43 -6.17
CA MET A 223 -10.15 13.56 -7.26
C MET A 223 -11.50 13.99 -7.80
N MET A 224 -11.58 14.22 -9.10
CA MET A 224 -12.84 14.56 -9.78
C MET A 224 -13.91 13.51 -9.49
N LYS A 225 -15.16 13.93 -9.32
CA LYS A 225 -16.30 13.01 -9.20
C LYS A 225 -16.46 12.19 -10.48
N LYS A 226 -16.93 10.94 -10.36
CA LYS A 226 -17.05 10.00 -11.50
C LYS A 226 -17.91 10.57 -12.64
N ALA A 227 -19.06 11.18 -12.31
CA ALA A 227 -19.93 11.81 -13.31
C ALA A 227 -19.21 12.91 -14.12
N ASN A 228 -18.53 13.83 -13.45
CA ASN A 228 -17.79 14.92 -14.11
C ASN A 228 -16.60 14.38 -14.94
N PHE A 229 -15.95 13.32 -14.45
CA PHE A 229 -14.87 12.66 -15.15
C PHE A 229 -15.33 12.02 -16.48
N LEU A 230 -16.47 11.31 -16.45
CA LEU A 230 -17.06 10.69 -17.63
C LEU A 230 -17.58 11.75 -18.61
N SER A 231 -18.25 12.79 -18.11
CA SER A 231 -18.71 13.91 -18.92
C SER A 231 -17.54 14.61 -19.64
N ALA A 232 -16.40 14.81 -18.97
CA ALA A 232 -15.19 15.37 -19.58
C ALA A 232 -14.58 14.48 -20.67
N GLN A 233 -14.89 13.18 -20.68
CA GLN A 233 -14.54 12.24 -21.75
C GLN A 233 -15.61 12.13 -22.86
N GLY A 234 -16.69 12.91 -22.78
CA GLY A 234 -17.83 12.78 -23.69
C GLY A 234 -18.63 11.48 -23.48
N LYS A 235 -18.55 10.87 -22.29
CA LYS A 235 -19.27 9.66 -21.93
C LYS A 235 -20.39 10.02 -20.94
N GLU A 236 -21.53 9.38 -21.09
CA GLU A 236 -22.58 9.48 -20.11
C GLU A 236 -22.26 8.63 -18.87
N ASP A 237 -22.54 9.15 -17.70
CA ASP A 237 -22.54 8.36 -16.46
C ASP A 237 -23.90 7.65 -16.41
N LEU A 238 -24.00 6.57 -17.18
CA LEU A 238 -25.18 5.72 -17.11
C LEU A 238 -25.29 5.19 -15.68
N PRO A 239 -26.48 5.23 -15.08
CA PRO A 239 -26.70 4.64 -13.76
C PRO A 239 -26.21 3.19 -13.84
N GLU A 240 -25.40 2.79 -12.84
CA GLU A 240 -25.03 1.37 -12.73
C GLU A 240 -26.34 0.58 -12.73
N CYS A 241 -26.51 -0.29 -13.71
CA CYS A 241 -27.69 -1.11 -13.81
C CYS A 241 -27.86 -1.86 -12.50
N GLU A 242 -28.86 -1.49 -11.70
CA GLU A 242 -29.14 -2.16 -10.41
C GLU A 242 -29.52 -3.62 -10.62
N THR A 243 -29.91 -3.98 -11.84
CA THR A 243 -30.20 -5.35 -12.22
C THR A 243 -28.93 -6.06 -12.68
N ILE A 244 -28.50 -7.04 -11.90
CA ILE A 244 -27.46 -7.96 -12.33
C ILE A 244 -28.01 -8.72 -13.53
N GLU A 245 -27.39 -8.52 -14.70
CA GLU A 245 -27.70 -9.33 -15.87
C GLU A 245 -27.27 -10.77 -15.59
N VAL A 246 -28.23 -11.68 -15.60
CA VAL A 246 -28.01 -13.12 -15.47
C VAL A 246 -28.38 -13.77 -16.78
N PHE A 247 -27.76 -14.90 -17.11
CA PHE A 247 -28.14 -15.68 -18.27
C PHE A 247 -29.60 -16.13 -18.16
N THR A 248 -30.34 -15.98 -19.24
CA THR A 248 -31.64 -16.63 -19.40
C THR A 248 -31.46 -18.14 -19.56
N ASP A 249 -32.52 -18.90 -19.34
CA ASP A 249 -32.46 -20.36 -19.50
C ASP A 249 -32.05 -20.74 -20.93
N GLU A 250 -32.53 -20.00 -21.94
CA GLU A 250 -32.16 -20.21 -23.34
C GLU A 250 -30.66 -19.93 -23.60
N GLU A 251 -30.11 -18.89 -23.00
CA GLU A 251 -28.70 -18.57 -23.12
C GLU A 251 -27.83 -19.60 -22.40
N LEU A 252 -28.29 -20.12 -21.26
CA LEU A 252 -27.63 -21.22 -20.56
C LEU A 252 -27.57 -22.49 -21.38
N GLU A 253 -28.66 -22.86 -22.05
CA GLU A 253 -28.69 -24.04 -22.93
C GLU A 253 -27.77 -23.85 -24.16
N LYS A 254 -27.75 -22.67 -24.77
CA LYS A 254 -26.80 -22.34 -25.85
C LYS A 254 -25.35 -22.41 -25.38
N PHE A 255 -25.08 -21.88 -24.18
CA PHE A 255 -23.77 -21.96 -23.59
C PHE A 255 -23.31 -23.39 -23.32
N LYS A 256 -24.19 -24.25 -22.78
CA LYS A 256 -23.89 -25.67 -22.54
C LYS A 256 -23.62 -26.39 -23.84
N ALA A 257 -24.49 -26.19 -24.87
CA ALA A 257 -24.32 -26.80 -26.17
C ALA A 257 -22.96 -26.43 -26.81
N GLU A 258 -22.61 -25.15 -26.78
CA GLU A 258 -21.31 -24.70 -27.30
C GLU A 258 -20.12 -25.22 -26.45
N ALA A 259 -20.26 -25.25 -25.12
CA ALA A 259 -19.18 -25.73 -24.22
C ALA A 259 -18.82 -27.19 -24.52
N PHE A 260 -19.79 -28.03 -24.86
CA PHE A 260 -19.57 -29.44 -25.18
C PHE A 260 -19.44 -29.73 -26.68
N ARG A 261 -19.32 -28.71 -27.53
CA ARG A 261 -19.09 -28.88 -28.96
C ARG A 261 -17.83 -29.71 -29.23
N THR A 262 -17.94 -30.62 -30.19
CA THR A 262 -16.82 -31.46 -30.62
C THR A 262 -16.40 -31.13 -32.04
N HIS A 263 -15.16 -31.39 -32.36
CA HIS A 263 -14.63 -31.39 -33.72
C HIS A 263 -15.17 -32.59 -34.50
N SER A 264 -15.01 -32.57 -35.81
CA SER A 264 -15.35 -33.75 -36.68
C SER A 264 -14.58 -35.01 -36.28
N THR A 265 -13.47 -34.89 -35.58
CA THR A 265 -12.67 -36.00 -35.04
C THR A 265 -13.19 -36.56 -33.72
N GLY A 266 -14.29 -36.02 -33.17
CA GLY A 266 -14.89 -36.41 -31.89
C GLY A 266 -14.22 -35.79 -30.65
N ASN A 267 -13.10 -35.06 -30.80
CA ASN A 267 -12.45 -34.39 -29.68
C ASN A 267 -13.19 -33.11 -29.28
N ARG A 268 -13.25 -32.80 -28.00
CA ARG A 268 -13.85 -31.55 -27.51
C ARG A 268 -13.09 -30.34 -28.04
N VAL A 269 -13.85 -29.33 -28.47
CA VAL A 269 -13.25 -28.00 -28.81
C VAL A 269 -12.72 -27.32 -27.56
N TYR A 270 -13.50 -27.42 -26.48
CA TYR A 270 -13.16 -26.83 -25.18
C TYR A 270 -12.87 -27.95 -24.17
N GLN A 271 -11.64 -28.28 -23.95
CA GLN A 271 -11.21 -29.35 -23.04
C GLN A 271 -11.72 -29.14 -21.61
N GLN A 272 -11.87 -27.88 -21.16
CA GLN A 272 -12.28 -27.54 -19.80
C GLN A 272 -13.79 -27.20 -19.69
N ALA A 273 -14.62 -27.68 -20.60
CA ALA A 273 -16.07 -27.45 -20.60
C ALA A 273 -16.72 -27.81 -19.27
N GLY A 274 -16.38 -28.99 -18.71
CA GLY A 274 -16.89 -29.44 -17.43
C GLY A 274 -16.61 -28.48 -16.28
N ALA A 275 -15.45 -27.80 -16.29
CA ALA A 275 -15.08 -26.81 -15.28
C ALA A 275 -16.01 -25.57 -15.32
N TYR A 276 -16.35 -25.08 -16.51
CA TYR A 276 -17.26 -23.94 -16.67
C TYR A 276 -18.69 -24.28 -16.21
N ILE A 277 -19.17 -25.47 -16.59
CA ILE A 277 -20.49 -25.93 -16.16
C ILE A 277 -20.53 -26.17 -14.64
N LEU A 278 -19.46 -26.71 -14.06
CA LEU A 278 -19.36 -26.86 -12.62
C LEU A 278 -19.43 -25.49 -11.90
N MET A 279 -18.72 -24.48 -12.42
CA MET A 279 -18.79 -23.12 -11.87
C MET A 279 -20.19 -22.52 -11.95
N LEU A 280 -20.91 -22.68 -13.06
CA LEU A 280 -22.29 -22.22 -13.22
C LEU A 280 -23.22 -22.85 -12.17
N ASN A 281 -23.05 -24.14 -11.87
CA ASN A 281 -23.92 -24.87 -10.94
C ASN A 281 -23.56 -24.66 -9.46
N THR A 282 -22.35 -24.16 -9.15
CA THR A 282 -21.84 -24.08 -7.77
C THR A 282 -21.50 -22.66 -7.34
N GLY A 283 -21.46 -21.69 -8.24
CA GLY A 283 -21.06 -20.32 -7.95
C GLY A 283 -19.61 -20.19 -7.51
N LEU A 284 -18.75 -21.12 -7.90
CA LEU A 284 -17.31 -21.06 -7.61
C LEU A 284 -16.65 -19.93 -8.38
N ARG A 285 -15.73 -19.26 -7.71
CA ARG A 285 -14.79 -18.36 -8.41
C ARG A 285 -13.70 -19.20 -9.09
N ILE A 286 -13.19 -18.74 -10.23
CA ILE A 286 -12.15 -19.46 -10.98
C ILE A 286 -10.94 -19.85 -10.12
N GLY A 287 -10.51 -18.99 -9.21
CA GLY A 287 -9.42 -19.29 -8.30
C GLY A 287 -9.75 -20.37 -7.27
N GLU A 288 -10.99 -20.46 -6.83
CA GLU A 288 -11.50 -21.49 -5.92
C GLU A 288 -11.54 -22.84 -6.63
N LEU A 289 -12.05 -22.86 -7.87
CA LEU A 289 -12.06 -24.07 -8.71
C LEU A 289 -10.64 -24.61 -8.94
N LEU A 290 -9.69 -23.74 -9.32
CA LEU A 290 -8.29 -24.14 -9.54
C LEU A 290 -7.58 -24.58 -8.26
N GLY A 291 -8.10 -24.20 -7.10
CA GLY A 291 -7.58 -24.58 -5.79
C GLY A 291 -8.27 -25.79 -5.17
N LEU A 292 -9.30 -26.34 -5.82
CA LEU A 292 -10.08 -27.44 -5.29
C LEU A 292 -9.27 -28.74 -5.30
N LEU A 293 -9.30 -29.46 -4.20
CA LEU A 293 -8.67 -30.76 -4.07
C LEU A 293 -9.73 -31.89 -4.11
N ASN A 294 -9.35 -33.06 -4.57
CA ASN A 294 -10.23 -34.22 -4.53
C ASN A 294 -10.73 -34.56 -3.12
N SER A 295 -9.90 -34.33 -2.10
CA SER A 295 -10.26 -34.48 -0.68
C SER A 295 -11.31 -33.49 -0.17
N ASP A 296 -11.58 -32.44 -0.92
CA ASP A 296 -12.57 -31.42 -0.56
C ASP A 296 -13.98 -31.75 -1.08
N ILE A 297 -14.10 -32.82 -1.88
CA ILE A 297 -15.33 -33.26 -2.53
C ILE A 297 -15.84 -34.52 -1.85
N ASP A 298 -17.00 -34.40 -1.25
CA ASP A 298 -17.75 -35.51 -0.62
C ASP A 298 -18.94 -35.85 -1.51
N LEU A 299 -18.80 -36.92 -2.33
CA LEU A 299 -19.83 -37.35 -3.23
C LEU A 299 -20.98 -38.12 -2.53
N GLU A 300 -20.71 -38.72 -1.37
CA GLU A 300 -21.73 -39.43 -0.58
C GLU A 300 -22.73 -38.41 0.01
N ASN A 301 -22.21 -37.34 0.63
CA ASN A 301 -23.03 -36.28 1.17
C ASN A 301 -23.37 -35.19 0.15
N LYS A 302 -22.93 -35.33 -1.11
CA LYS A 302 -23.15 -34.39 -2.20
C LYS A 302 -22.76 -32.96 -1.83
N THR A 303 -21.58 -32.81 -1.25
CA THR A 303 -21.05 -31.52 -0.79
C THR A 303 -19.61 -31.31 -1.26
N MET A 304 -19.21 -30.06 -1.30
CA MET A 304 -17.86 -29.62 -1.62
C MET A 304 -17.43 -28.52 -0.65
N THR A 305 -16.23 -28.63 -0.08
CA THR A 305 -15.68 -27.67 0.86
C THR A 305 -14.66 -26.76 0.20
N ILE A 306 -14.91 -25.45 0.19
CA ILE A 306 -13.98 -24.46 -0.34
C ILE A 306 -13.06 -23.98 0.78
N ARG A 307 -11.76 -24.27 0.68
CA ARG A 307 -10.75 -23.95 1.71
C ARG A 307 -9.68 -22.99 1.21
N GLN A 308 -9.37 -23.03 -0.08
CA GLN A 308 -8.26 -22.31 -0.68
C GLN A 308 -8.60 -21.82 -2.09
N ALA A 309 -7.74 -20.95 -2.62
CA ALA A 309 -7.85 -20.46 -3.98
C ALA A 309 -6.47 -20.32 -4.62
N VAL A 310 -6.36 -20.58 -5.90
CA VAL A 310 -5.15 -20.30 -6.68
C VAL A 310 -5.22 -18.87 -7.20
N LYS A 311 -4.12 -18.13 -7.02
CA LYS A 311 -3.93 -16.77 -7.53
C LYS A 311 -2.74 -16.76 -8.48
N LEU A 312 -2.82 -15.96 -9.54
CA LEU A 312 -1.68 -15.65 -10.38
C LEU A 312 -0.97 -14.43 -9.79
N VAL A 313 0.30 -14.59 -9.47
CA VAL A 313 1.15 -13.53 -8.94
C VAL A 313 2.39 -13.38 -9.82
N ASP A 314 2.98 -12.19 -9.82
CA ASP A 314 4.21 -11.94 -10.53
C ASP A 314 5.37 -12.75 -9.89
N GLN A 315 6.22 -13.35 -10.74
CA GLN A 315 7.39 -14.09 -10.26
C GLN A 315 8.44 -13.11 -9.76
N ARG A 316 8.87 -13.29 -8.50
CA ARG A 316 9.80 -12.37 -7.82
C ARG A 316 10.89 -13.12 -7.07
N ASP A 317 12.05 -12.45 -6.96
CA ASP A 317 13.11 -12.76 -6.01
C ASP A 317 13.12 -11.62 -4.96
N GLY A 318 12.61 -11.90 -3.77
CA GLY A 318 12.30 -10.86 -2.79
C GLY A 318 11.28 -9.85 -3.36
N THR A 319 11.67 -8.57 -3.46
CA THR A 319 10.85 -7.50 -4.07
C THR A 319 11.06 -7.40 -5.59
N LYS A 320 12.19 -7.91 -6.11
CA LYS A 320 12.58 -7.76 -7.51
C LYS A 320 11.71 -8.62 -8.43
N LEU A 321 11.14 -8.01 -9.44
CA LEU A 321 10.41 -8.70 -10.50
C LEU A 321 11.39 -9.46 -11.40
N ILE A 322 11.21 -10.80 -11.52
CA ILE A 322 12.00 -11.63 -12.42
C ILE A 322 11.35 -11.70 -13.81
N GLY A 323 10.01 -11.60 -13.84
CA GLY A 323 9.20 -11.72 -15.03
C GLY A 323 8.36 -13.01 -15.04
N GLY A 324 7.28 -13.00 -15.86
CA GLY A 324 6.31 -14.09 -15.87
C GLY A 324 5.35 -14.06 -14.67
N LYS A 325 4.43 -15.04 -14.67
CA LYS A 325 3.47 -15.23 -13.58
C LYS A 325 3.51 -16.67 -13.08
N VAL A 326 3.40 -16.84 -11.78
CA VAL A 326 3.35 -18.14 -11.12
C VAL A 326 2.00 -18.34 -10.43
N LYS A 327 1.54 -19.59 -10.38
CA LYS A 327 0.36 -19.97 -9.62
C LYS A 327 0.76 -20.10 -8.15
N LYS A 328 0.07 -19.37 -7.28
CA LYS A 328 0.26 -19.44 -5.83
C LYS A 328 -1.04 -19.88 -5.17
N VAL A 329 -0.98 -20.99 -4.45
CA VAL A 329 -2.08 -21.43 -3.60
C VAL A 329 -2.09 -20.56 -2.36
N GLY A 330 -3.24 -19.99 -2.02
CA GLY A 330 -3.41 -19.15 -0.85
C GLY A 330 -4.73 -19.39 -0.15
N LYS A 331 -4.83 -18.91 1.07
CA LYS A 331 -6.11 -18.88 1.80
C LYS A 331 -7.12 -18.03 1.02
N THR A 332 -8.39 -18.35 1.17
CA THR A 332 -9.48 -17.51 0.67
C THR A 332 -9.40 -16.10 1.30
N LYS A 333 -9.84 -15.08 0.57
CA LYS A 333 -9.67 -13.65 0.94
C LYS A 333 -10.28 -13.28 2.30
N THR A 334 -11.37 -13.95 2.70
CA THR A 334 -12.08 -13.70 3.96
C THR A 334 -12.42 -15.03 4.64
N THR A 335 -12.67 -15.01 5.94
CA THR A 335 -13.12 -16.17 6.70
C THR A 335 -14.45 -16.72 6.17
N THR A 336 -15.35 -15.84 5.72
CA THR A 336 -16.63 -16.19 5.09
C THR A 336 -16.51 -16.84 3.70
N SER A 337 -15.32 -16.79 3.09
CA SER A 337 -15.08 -17.48 1.83
C SER A 337 -14.84 -18.98 2.00
N LYS A 338 -14.55 -19.45 3.22
CA LYS A 338 -14.57 -20.87 3.55
C LYS A 338 -16.04 -21.28 3.71
N ARG A 339 -16.50 -22.15 2.83
CA ARG A 339 -17.90 -22.57 2.83
C ARG A 339 -18.03 -23.98 2.29
N VAL A 340 -19.12 -24.62 2.68
CA VAL A 340 -19.57 -25.89 2.08
C VAL A 340 -20.61 -25.54 1.01
N VAL A 341 -20.45 -26.10 -0.17
CA VAL A 341 -21.34 -25.91 -1.31
C VAL A 341 -22.05 -27.24 -1.60
N PRO A 342 -23.38 -27.28 -1.65
CA PRO A 342 -24.11 -28.47 -2.08
C PRO A 342 -23.90 -28.74 -3.56
N LEU A 343 -23.85 -30.01 -3.95
CA LEU A 343 -23.70 -30.47 -5.33
C LEU A 343 -25.02 -30.99 -5.88
N ASN A 344 -25.49 -30.43 -6.98
CA ASN A 344 -26.59 -30.99 -7.74
C ASN A 344 -26.08 -32.11 -8.67
N SER A 345 -27.01 -32.81 -9.33
CA SER A 345 -26.69 -33.95 -10.24
C SER A 345 -25.72 -33.53 -11.36
N THR A 346 -25.92 -32.36 -11.96
CA THR A 346 -25.08 -31.83 -13.04
C THR A 346 -23.65 -31.53 -12.52
N ALA A 347 -23.53 -30.94 -11.34
CA ALA A 347 -22.21 -30.67 -10.74
C ALA A 347 -21.44 -31.97 -10.47
N ILE A 348 -22.12 -33.01 -9.97
CA ILE A 348 -21.53 -34.33 -9.74
C ILE A 348 -21.07 -34.96 -11.07
N GLU A 349 -21.88 -34.87 -12.10
CA GLU A 349 -21.52 -35.37 -13.43
C GLU A 349 -20.26 -34.67 -13.97
N MET A 350 -20.19 -33.35 -13.83
CA MET A 350 -19.01 -32.59 -14.25
C MET A 350 -17.76 -32.93 -13.45
N ILE A 351 -17.88 -33.23 -12.17
CA ILE A 351 -16.78 -33.71 -11.35
C ILE A 351 -16.23 -35.05 -11.85
N TYR A 352 -17.14 -35.97 -12.21
CA TYR A 352 -16.72 -37.25 -12.82
C TYR A 352 -16.06 -37.04 -14.17
N ASP A 353 -16.57 -36.13 -14.99
CA ASP A 353 -16.00 -35.78 -16.27
C ASP A 353 -14.58 -35.25 -16.17
N LEU A 354 -14.35 -34.27 -15.28
CA LEU A 354 -13.06 -33.68 -15.01
C LEU A 354 -12.04 -34.63 -14.36
N ARG A 355 -12.51 -35.72 -13.74
CA ARG A 355 -11.62 -36.77 -13.20
C ARG A 355 -11.13 -37.77 -14.24
N LYS A 356 -11.79 -37.80 -15.42
CA LYS A 356 -11.40 -38.68 -16.54
C LYS A 356 -10.35 -38.05 -17.47
N GLU A 357 -10.27 -36.75 -17.45
CA GLU A 357 -9.24 -35.97 -18.17
C GLU A 357 -7.91 -35.90 -17.35
#